data_82ae128173afd5c19334c90ee7f5d2d1
#
_entry.id   82ae128173afd5c19334c90ee7f5d2d1
#
_cell.length_a   1.000
_cell.length_b   1.000
_cell.length_c   1.000
_cell.angle_alpha   90.00
_cell.angle_beta   90.00
_cell.angle_gamma   90.00
#
_symmetry.space_group_name_H-M   'P 1'
#
loop_
_entity.id
_entity.type
_entity.pdbx_description
1 polymer ?
#
loop_
_entity_poly.entity_id
_entity_poly.type
_entity_poly.pdbx_seq_one_letter_code
_entity_poly.pdbx_strand_id
1 'polypeptide(L)'
;MDKERIIAVIDDDEGMRASLDGLLRSLGYRTALFESAEAFLGDGVGAAADCVISDVAIPDGMNGIELARRLAENRPEVPVILMSGCATKSCREEAAALGVDTLLAKPFDDEMLIGFLDRALAI
;
A
#
# COMPACT_ATOMS: atom_id res chain seq x y z
N MET A 1 -1.47 26.03 3.50
CA MET A 1 -2.29 24.98 4.07
C MET A 1 -2.04 23.67 3.37
N ASP A 2 -1.66 22.69 4.14
CA ASP A 2 -1.31 21.40 3.56
C ASP A 2 -2.53 20.63 3.12
N LYS A 3 -2.46 20.07 1.93
CA LYS A 3 -3.48 19.14 1.47
C LYS A 3 -3.39 17.88 2.32
N GLU A 4 -4.54 17.36 2.70
CA GLU A 4 -4.56 16.05 3.32
C GLU A 4 -4.14 15.02 2.28
N ARG A 5 -3.18 14.19 2.64
CA ARG A 5 -2.73 13.13 1.76
C ARG A 5 -3.66 11.94 1.83
N ILE A 6 -3.88 11.31 0.70
CA ILE A 6 -4.76 10.15 0.58
C ILE A 6 -3.92 8.89 0.50
N ILE A 7 -4.14 7.97 1.42
CA ILE A 7 -3.47 6.68 1.44
C ILE A 7 -4.49 5.63 1.02
N ALA A 8 -4.22 4.93 -0.06
CA ALA A 8 -5.06 3.82 -0.49
C ALA A 8 -4.59 2.55 0.20
N VAL A 9 -5.52 1.80 0.76
CA VAL A 9 -5.22 0.53 1.43
C VAL A 9 -5.93 -0.59 0.69
N ILE A 10 -5.19 -1.58 0.24
CA ILE A 10 -5.72 -2.71 -0.51
C ILE A 10 -5.40 -3.99 0.24
N ASP A 11 -6.42 -4.63 0.78
CA ASP A 11 -6.29 -5.88 1.53
C ASP A 11 -7.66 -6.55 1.53
N ASP A 12 -7.71 -7.85 1.31
CA ASP A 12 -8.96 -8.59 1.34
C ASP A 12 -9.47 -8.85 2.75
N ASP A 13 -8.63 -8.65 3.76
CA ASP A 13 -8.99 -8.81 5.16
C ASP A 13 -9.61 -7.53 5.70
N GLU A 14 -10.89 -7.60 6.04
CA GLU A 14 -11.64 -6.45 6.57
C GLU A 14 -11.03 -5.93 7.88
N GLY A 15 -10.57 -6.85 8.75
CA GLY A 15 -9.95 -6.45 10.01
C GLY A 15 -8.68 -5.65 9.81
N MET A 16 -7.87 -6.07 8.86
CA MET A 16 -6.63 -5.34 8.53
C MET A 16 -6.96 -3.97 7.95
N ARG A 17 -7.94 -3.89 7.05
CA ARG A 17 -8.36 -2.59 6.49
C ARG A 17 -8.80 -1.64 7.59
N ALA A 18 -9.62 -2.14 8.52
CA ALA A 18 -10.13 -1.30 9.62
C ALA A 18 -8.99 -0.84 10.54
N SER A 19 -8.06 -1.73 10.82
CA SER A 19 -6.90 -1.43 11.67
C SER A 19 -6.03 -0.34 11.05
N LEU A 20 -5.72 -0.49 9.77
CA LEU A 20 -4.93 0.50 9.05
C LEU A 20 -5.66 1.83 8.91
N ASP A 21 -6.96 1.78 8.66
CA ASP A 21 -7.78 2.98 8.57
C ASP A 21 -7.69 3.81 9.85
N GLY A 22 -7.86 3.15 10.99
CA GLY A 22 -7.78 3.82 12.29
C GLY A 22 -6.41 4.47 12.53
N LEU A 23 -5.35 3.72 12.25
CA LEU A 23 -4.00 4.22 12.43
C LEU A 23 -3.72 5.42 11.51
N LEU A 24 -4.02 5.28 10.23
CA LEU A 24 -3.71 6.33 9.25
C LEU A 24 -4.48 7.61 9.53
N ARG A 25 -5.75 7.49 9.90
CA ARG A 25 -6.55 8.66 10.27
C ARG A 25 -6.00 9.35 11.51
N SER A 26 -5.50 8.56 12.48
CA SER A 26 -4.91 9.14 13.69
C SER A 26 -3.64 9.94 13.38
N LEU A 27 -3.00 9.64 12.24
CA LEU A 27 -1.81 10.34 11.79
C LEU A 27 -2.13 11.55 10.90
N GLY A 28 -3.41 11.80 10.65
CA GLY A 28 -3.85 12.94 9.85
C GLY A 28 -4.05 12.67 8.38
N TYR A 29 -3.95 11.41 7.95
CA TYR A 29 -4.17 11.06 6.55
C TYR A 29 -5.65 10.80 6.26
N ARG A 30 -6.03 10.99 5.02
CA ARG A 30 -7.29 10.47 4.50
C ARG A 30 -7.03 9.08 3.97
N THR A 31 -8.05 8.23 4.02
CA THR A 31 -7.91 6.85 3.60
C THR A 31 -8.94 6.49 2.53
N ALA A 32 -8.54 5.58 1.65
CA ALA A 32 -9.44 4.96 0.69
C ALA A 32 -9.19 3.45 0.79
N LEU A 33 -10.22 2.70 1.14
CA LEU A 33 -10.08 1.27 1.44
C LEU A 33 -10.64 0.43 0.31
N PHE A 34 -9.89 -0.58 -0.10
CA PHE A 34 -10.27 -1.46 -1.21
C PHE A 34 -10.01 -2.90 -0.83
N GLU A 35 -10.89 -3.80 -1.25
CA GLU A 35 -10.72 -5.23 -0.99
C GLU A 35 -9.93 -5.94 -2.08
N SER A 36 -9.68 -5.27 -3.21
CA SER A 36 -8.93 -5.84 -4.33
C SER A 36 -8.21 -4.74 -5.12
N ALA A 37 -7.20 -5.17 -5.87
CA ALA A 37 -6.47 -4.26 -6.75
C ALA A 37 -7.38 -3.75 -7.86
N GLU A 38 -8.27 -4.59 -8.36
CA GLU A 38 -9.21 -4.22 -9.40
C GLU A 38 -10.15 -3.11 -8.94
N ALA A 39 -10.63 -3.21 -7.70
CA ALA A 39 -11.49 -2.18 -7.13
C ALA A 39 -10.74 -0.84 -7.02
N PHE A 40 -9.48 -0.89 -6.63
CA PHE A 40 -8.64 0.30 -6.54
C PHE A 40 -8.43 0.94 -7.92
N LEU A 41 -8.09 0.12 -8.92
CA LEU A 41 -7.81 0.64 -10.26
C LEU A 41 -9.03 1.25 -10.94
N GLY A 42 -10.22 0.80 -10.57
CA GLY A 42 -11.46 1.30 -11.15
C GLY A 42 -12.06 2.50 -10.41
N ASP A 43 -11.40 2.98 -9.36
CA ASP A 43 -11.96 4.02 -8.50
C ASP A 43 -11.27 5.36 -8.71
N GLY A 44 -12.06 6.42 -8.86
CA GLY A 44 -11.51 7.77 -9.06
C GLY A 44 -10.73 8.28 -7.85
N VAL A 45 -11.12 7.89 -6.63
CA VAL A 45 -10.39 8.28 -5.43
C VAL A 45 -9.06 7.55 -5.38
N GLY A 46 -9.03 6.29 -5.82
CA GLY A 46 -7.78 5.54 -5.95
C GLY A 46 -6.80 6.25 -6.88
N ALA A 47 -7.31 6.84 -7.95
CA ALA A 47 -6.49 7.58 -8.89
C ALA A 47 -5.85 8.82 -8.26
N ALA A 48 -6.44 9.33 -7.17
CA ALA A 48 -5.92 10.50 -6.45
C ALA A 48 -5.02 10.13 -5.26
N ALA A 49 -4.73 8.85 -5.06
CA ALA A 49 -3.92 8.42 -3.92
C ALA A 49 -2.49 8.95 -4.01
N ASP A 50 -1.99 9.38 -2.87
CA ASP A 50 -0.61 9.86 -2.74
C ASP A 50 0.35 8.74 -2.38
N CYS A 51 -0.17 7.65 -1.83
CA CYS A 51 0.61 6.46 -1.47
C CYS A 51 -0.34 5.26 -1.48
N VAL A 52 0.19 4.09 -1.79
CA VAL A 52 -0.60 2.85 -1.82
C VAL A 52 0.03 1.85 -0.86
N ILE A 53 -0.79 1.28 0.02
CA ILE A 53 -0.39 0.17 0.89
C ILE A 53 -1.19 -1.04 0.44
N SER A 54 -0.52 -2.10 0.00
CA SER A 54 -1.19 -3.28 -0.52
C SER A 54 -0.62 -4.57 0.03
N ASP A 55 -1.49 -5.52 0.34
CA ASP A 55 -1.09 -6.89 0.61
C ASP A 55 -0.55 -7.49 -0.69
N VAL A 56 0.52 -8.27 -0.58
CA VAL A 56 1.05 -9.02 -1.73
C VAL A 56 0.08 -10.13 -2.13
N ALA A 57 -0.46 -10.84 -1.15
CA ALA A 57 -1.35 -11.99 -1.41
C ALA A 57 -2.80 -11.55 -1.39
N ILE A 58 -3.34 -11.24 -2.56
CA ILE A 58 -4.76 -10.94 -2.73
C ILE A 58 -5.35 -12.03 -3.62
N PRO A 59 -6.24 -12.88 -3.08
CA PRO A 59 -6.78 -13.99 -3.87
C PRO A 59 -7.75 -13.51 -4.96
N ASP A 60 -7.98 -14.37 -5.92
CA ASP A 60 -8.99 -14.18 -6.98
C ASP A 60 -8.79 -12.92 -7.81
N GLY A 61 -7.57 -12.69 -8.26
CA GLY A 61 -7.30 -11.56 -9.13
C GLY A 61 -5.87 -11.12 -9.08
N MET A 62 -5.67 -9.84 -9.33
CA MET A 62 -4.34 -9.24 -9.35
C MET A 62 -3.76 -9.20 -7.95
N ASN A 63 -2.53 -9.68 -7.77
CA ASN A 63 -1.85 -9.59 -6.48
C ASN A 63 -1.13 -8.24 -6.33
N GLY A 64 -0.56 -8.01 -5.15
CA GLY A 64 0.09 -6.73 -4.85
C GLY A 64 1.35 -6.46 -5.69
N ILE A 65 2.08 -7.51 -6.07
CA ILE A 65 3.26 -7.35 -6.93
C ILE A 65 2.85 -6.87 -8.32
N GLU A 66 1.80 -7.46 -8.87
CA GLU A 66 1.28 -7.06 -10.18
C GLU A 66 0.74 -5.64 -10.14
N LEU A 67 0.06 -5.28 -9.05
CA LEU A 67 -0.41 -3.91 -8.86
C LEU A 67 0.76 -2.93 -8.81
N ALA A 68 1.82 -3.28 -8.07
CA ALA A 68 3.00 -2.42 -7.98
C ALA A 68 3.64 -2.22 -9.35
N ARG A 69 3.66 -3.26 -10.18
CA ARG A 69 4.19 -3.14 -11.54
C ARG A 69 3.37 -2.16 -12.36
N ARG A 70 2.04 -2.26 -12.30
CA ARG A 70 1.17 -1.35 -13.05
C ARG A 70 1.31 0.08 -12.60
N LEU A 71 1.46 0.30 -11.30
CA LEU A 71 1.68 1.65 -10.78
C LEU A 71 3.03 2.20 -11.21
N ALA A 72 4.06 1.36 -11.22
CA ALA A 72 5.38 1.79 -11.66
C ALA A 72 5.38 2.22 -13.13
N GLU A 73 4.55 1.57 -13.95
CA GLU A 73 4.44 1.91 -15.37
C GLU A 73 3.57 3.14 -15.62
N ASN A 74 2.48 3.28 -14.88
CA ASN A 74 1.47 4.29 -15.16
C ASN A 74 1.53 5.50 -14.25
N ARG A 75 1.97 5.30 -13.00
CA ARG A 75 2.05 6.36 -11.99
C ARG A 75 3.30 6.18 -11.14
N PRO A 76 4.49 6.33 -11.75
CA PRO A 76 5.75 6.08 -11.03
C PRO A 76 5.99 7.03 -9.85
N GLU A 77 5.27 8.14 -9.79
CA GLU A 77 5.40 9.10 -8.71
C GLU A 77 4.71 8.64 -7.41
N VAL A 78 3.86 7.61 -7.50
CA VAL A 78 3.11 7.12 -6.31
C VAL A 78 3.90 6.00 -5.63
N PRO A 79 4.37 6.24 -4.40
CA PRO A 79 5.08 5.18 -3.67
C PRO A 79 4.14 4.05 -3.25
N VAL A 80 4.67 2.84 -3.24
CA VAL A 80 3.92 1.64 -2.88
C VAL A 80 4.62 0.96 -1.71
N ILE A 81 3.83 0.64 -0.68
CA ILE A 81 4.28 -0.16 0.46
C ILE A 81 3.56 -1.50 0.37
N LEU A 82 4.33 -2.58 0.27
CA LEU A 82 3.75 -3.92 0.21
C LEU A 82 3.80 -4.58 1.59
N MET A 83 2.78 -5.38 1.88
CA MET A 83 2.68 -6.13 3.13
C MET A 83 2.57 -7.61 2.79
N SER A 84 3.22 -8.46 3.58
CA SER A 84 3.15 -9.90 3.34
C SER A 84 3.24 -10.69 4.63
N GLY A 85 2.37 -11.69 4.78
CA GLY A 85 2.46 -12.66 5.86
C GLY A 85 3.56 -13.67 5.63
N CYS A 86 4.11 -13.71 4.42
CA CYS A 86 5.18 -14.62 4.04
C CYS A 86 6.23 -13.84 3.24
N ALA A 87 6.98 -12.99 3.92
CA ALA A 87 8.00 -12.13 3.29
C ALA A 87 9.27 -12.93 2.99
N THR A 88 9.20 -13.79 1.96
CA THR A 88 10.33 -14.60 1.55
C THR A 88 11.36 -13.77 0.80
N LYS A 89 12.56 -14.33 0.64
CA LYS A 89 13.60 -13.71 -0.16
C LYS A 89 13.13 -13.46 -1.59
N SER A 90 12.42 -14.45 -2.16
CA SER A 90 11.89 -14.34 -3.52
C SER A 90 10.92 -13.18 -3.65
N CYS A 91 10.01 -13.03 -2.69
CA CYS A 91 9.05 -11.94 -2.68
C CYS A 91 9.75 -10.58 -2.59
N ARG A 92 10.77 -10.48 -1.74
CA ARG A 92 11.53 -9.25 -1.59
C ARG A 92 12.29 -8.90 -2.87
N GLU A 93 12.83 -9.91 -3.55
CA GLU A 93 13.55 -9.70 -4.81
C GLU A 93 12.61 -9.21 -5.92
N GLU A 94 11.40 -9.79 -6.00
CA GLU A 94 10.42 -9.35 -6.99
C GLU A 94 10.01 -7.90 -6.74
N ALA A 95 9.78 -7.54 -5.49
CA ALA A 95 9.41 -6.17 -5.14
C ALA A 95 10.55 -5.19 -5.46
N ALA A 96 11.78 -5.57 -5.11
CA ALA A 96 12.94 -4.73 -5.35
C ALA A 96 13.17 -4.49 -6.85
N ALA A 97 12.90 -5.50 -7.68
CA ALA A 97 13.05 -5.37 -9.13
C ALA A 97 12.09 -4.32 -9.71
N LEU A 98 11.01 -4.02 -9.00
CA LEU A 98 10.05 -3.00 -9.40
C LEU A 98 10.31 -1.66 -8.73
N GLY A 99 11.40 -1.54 -7.98
CA GLY A 99 11.71 -0.32 -7.25
C GLY A 99 10.99 -0.21 -5.91
N VAL A 100 10.31 -1.27 -5.47
CA VAL A 100 9.63 -1.30 -4.17
C VAL A 100 10.57 -1.93 -3.15
N ASP A 101 11.17 -1.09 -2.32
CA ASP A 101 12.08 -1.56 -1.28
C ASP A 101 11.40 -1.61 0.09
N THR A 102 10.11 -1.33 0.15
CA THR A 102 9.35 -1.25 1.40
C THR A 102 8.39 -2.42 1.48
N LEU A 103 8.87 -3.57 1.92
CA LEU A 103 8.06 -4.75 2.14
C LEU A 103 7.95 -4.99 3.64
N LEU A 104 6.74 -4.80 4.17
CA LEU A 104 6.44 -5.04 5.59
C LEU A 104 6.07 -6.49 5.80
N ALA A 105 6.76 -7.17 6.70
CA ALA A 105 6.40 -8.52 7.10
C ALA A 105 5.30 -8.45 8.15
N LYS A 106 4.22 -9.17 7.97
CA LYS A 106 3.14 -9.28 8.95
C LYS A 106 3.50 -10.33 10.01
N PRO A 107 3.18 -10.11 11.28
CA PRO A 107 2.67 -8.87 11.85
C PRO A 107 3.75 -7.81 11.95
N PHE A 108 3.37 -6.54 11.84
CA PHE A 108 4.31 -5.44 11.94
C PHE A 108 3.86 -4.44 13.00
N ASP A 109 4.81 -3.65 13.49
CA ASP A 109 4.53 -2.58 14.44
C ASP A 109 4.02 -1.35 13.72
N ASP A 110 3.17 -0.58 14.40
CA ASP A 110 2.72 0.70 13.87
C ASP A 110 3.90 1.62 13.55
N GLU A 111 4.94 1.57 14.38
CA GLU A 111 6.12 2.41 14.19
C GLU A 111 6.86 2.09 12.89
N MET A 112 6.92 0.83 12.49
CA MET A 112 7.55 0.44 11.24
C MET A 112 6.79 1.02 10.05
N LEU A 113 5.47 0.93 10.08
CA LEU A 113 4.65 1.50 9.02
C LEU A 113 4.79 3.01 8.97
N ILE A 114 4.78 3.67 10.12
CA ILE A 114 4.96 5.12 10.19
C ILE A 114 6.29 5.53 9.57
N GLY A 115 7.35 4.80 9.90
CA GLY A 115 8.67 5.07 9.32
C GLY A 115 8.70 4.93 7.81
N PHE A 116 8.03 3.91 7.29
CA PHE A 116 7.94 3.70 5.85
C PHE A 116 7.15 4.82 5.16
N LEU A 117 6.05 5.25 5.79
CA LEU A 117 5.25 6.35 5.26
C LEU A 117 6.03 7.66 5.23
N ASP A 118 6.77 7.94 6.30
CA ASP A 118 7.57 9.17 6.37
C ASP A 118 8.60 9.20 5.24
N ARG A 119 9.26 8.09 4.98
CA ARG A 119 10.23 8.01 3.90
C ARG A 119 9.57 8.08 2.53
N ALA A 120 8.45 7.37 2.37
CA ALA A 120 7.75 7.30 1.09
C ALA A 120 7.19 8.67 0.68
N LEU A 121 6.67 9.41 1.64
CA LEU A 121 6.05 10.71 1.37
C LEU A 121 7.04 11.86 1.49
N ALA A 122 8.25 11.58 1.89
CA ALA A 122 9.35 12.56 1.95
C ALA A 122 8.98 13.83 2.72
N ILE A 123 8.38 13.63 3.86
CA ILE A 123 7.94 14.74 4.71
C ILE A 123 9.09 15.29 5.53
#